data_ff9a95a4b3ffed95c8d3d92d547b73ac
#
_entry.id   ff9a95a4b3ffed95c8d3d92d547b73ac
#
_cell.length_a   1.000
_cell.length_b   1.000
_cell.length_c   1.000
_cell.angle_alpha   90.00
_cell.angle_beta   90.00
_cell.angle_gamma   90.00
#
_symmetry.space_group_name_H-M   'P 1'
#
loop_
_entity.id
_entity.type
_entity.pdbx_description
1 polymer ?
#
loop_
_entity_poly.entity_id
_entity_poly.type
_entity_poly.pdbx_seq_one_letter_code
_entity_poly.pdbx_strand_id
1 'polypeptide(L)'
;MIKVLARGLAHFVIASLWLTQTATAAEAQREPLLVFAAASLTDVLQQVGPLYTQQSNVPVKFSFAASSALAKQIESGAQADAFLSADQDWMNYLQERKLIKAGTRSDLLGNRLVLIAPKDSKITLKLQKGAPLLAALGPNGRLSTGDPDSVPVGKYAKTALSNLDLWPSIERRLVRADNVRVALMYVARGEAPLGIVYATDAAVEPQVRVVDLFPASSHAPITYPVAAMTSASSETESFLKFLRSHAARAIFTKAGFTVLSGDNGTTAN
;
A
#
# COMPACT_ATOMS: atom_id res chain seq x y z
N MET A 1 61.34 62.73 58.79
CA MET A 1 60.33 61.69 58.99
C MET A 1 59.12 62.06 58.23
N ILE A 2 58.95 61.66 56.96
CA ILE A 2 57.69 61.81 56.19
C ILE A 2 57.69 60.68 55.20
N LYS A 3 56.73 59.80 55.33
CA LYS A 3 56.49 58.68 54.44
C LYS A 3 55.57 59.15 53.30
N VAL A 4 56.01 58.98 52.05
CA VAL A 4 55.24 59.22 50.85
C VAL A 4 54.55 57.96 50.50
N LEU A 5 53.22 58.02 50.39
CA LEU A 5 52.37 56.97 49.86
C LEU A 5 52.34 57.04 48.30
N ALA A 6 52.69 55.93 47.61
CA ALA A 6 52.50 55.77 46.20
C ALA A 6 51.14 55.07 45.95
N ARG A 7 50.26 55.71 45.24
CA ARG A 7 48.98 55.14 44.76
C ARG A 7 49.24 54.51 43.41
N GLY A 8 49.12 53.17 43.32
CA GLY A 8 49.11 52.45 42.05
C GLY A 8 47.66 52.36 41.50
N LEU A 9 47.46 52.90 40.32
CA LEU A 9 46.21 52.74 39.54
C LEU A 9 46.26 51.40 38.84
N ALA A 10 45.39 50.46 39.24
CA ALA A 10 45.16 49.24 38.53
C ALA A 10 44.08 49.47 37.44
N HIS A 11 44.48 49.39 36.18
CA HIS A 11 43.54 49.41 35.04
C HIS A 11 42.95 48.02 34.87
N PHE A 12 41.66 47.90 35.17
CA PHE A 12 40.83 46.70 34.84
C PHE A 12 40.38 46.80 33.39
N VAL A 13 40.98 46.02 32.48
CA VAL A 13 40.53 45.83 31.11
C VAL A 13 39.48 44.75 31.16
N ILE A 14 38.20 45.11 31.05
CA ILE A 14 37.09 44.17 30.89
C ILE A 14 37.05 43.81 29.41
N ALA A 15 37.59 42.67 29.06
CA ALA A 15 37.41 42.06 27.73
C ALA A 15 36.00 41.45 27.65
N SER A 16 35.08 42.16 27.02
CA SER A 16 33.74 41.65 26.72
C SER A 16 33.81 40.58 25.63
N LEU A 17 33.84 39.29 26.02
CA LEU A 17 33.70 38.18 25.09
C LEU A 17 32.25 38.14 24.62
N TRP A 18 32.01 38.61 23.39
CA TRP A 18 30.74 38.37 22.69
C TRP A 18 30.71 36.90 22.26
N LEU A 19 30.03 36.03 23.04
CA LEU A 19 29.63 34.71 22.58
C LEU A 19 28.55 34.92 21.51
N THR A 20 28.91 34.81 20.24
CA THR A 20 27.97 34.61 19.17
C THR A 20 27.38 33.21 19.30
N GLN A 21 26.25 33.09 19.98
CA GLN A 21 25.42 31.90 19.90
C GLN A 21 24.89 31.81 18.45
N THR A 22 25.53 30.97 17.63
CA THR A 22 24.93 30.48 16.41
C THR A 22 23.75 29.63 16.84
N ALA A 23 22.55 30.21 16.87
CA ALA A 23 21.31 29.48 16.93
C ALA A 23 21.24 28.64 15.66
N THR A 24 21.66 27.39 15.75
CA THR A 24 21.26 26.37 14.79
C THR A 24 19.73 26.33 14.86
N ALA A 25 19.04 26.98 13.90
CA ALA A 25 17.63 26.80 13.71
C ALA A 25 17.43 25.30 13.52
N ALA A 26 16.90 24.63 14.54
CA ALA A 26 16.41 23.28 14.39
C ALA A 26 15.36 23.35 13.27
N GLU A 27 15.69 22.77 12.12
CA GLU A 27 14.79 22.70 10.99
C GLU A 27 13.53 22.02 11.52
N ALA A 28 12.44 22.76 11.63
CA ALA A 28 11.19 22.26 12.20
C ALA A 28 10.78 21.04 11.37
N GLN A 29 10.92 19.86 11.96
CA GLN A 29 10.62 18.60 11.31
C GLN A 29 9.13 18.63 10.95
N ARG A 30 8.82 18.62 9.65
CA ARG A 30 7.43 18.65 9.18
C ARG A 30 6.69 17.42 9.69
N GLU A 31 5.43 17.60 10.05
CA GLU A 31 4.57 16.49 10.45
C GLU A 31 4.52 15.44 9.34
N PRO A 32 4.67 14.16 9.68
CA PRO A 32 4.64 13.10 8.69
C PRO A 32 3.25 12.94 8.08
N LEU A 33 3.19 12.76 6.76
CA LEU A 33 1.97 12.31 6.09
C LEU A 33 1.64 10.89 6.52
N LEU A 34 0.42 10.64 6.94
CA LEU A 34 -0.08 9.30 7.25
C LEU A 34 -0.88 8.74 6.08
N VAL A 35 -0.36 7.73 5.44
CA VAL A 35 -0.93 7.12 4.24
C VAL A 35 -1.48 5.74 4.57
N PHE A 36 -2.78 5.54 4.38
CA PHE A 36 -3.42 4.25 4.49
C PHE A 36 -3.42 3.57 3.12
N ALA A 37 -2.76 2.41 3.02
CA ALA A 37 -2.54 1.74 1.74
C ALA A 37 -2.83 0.24 1.80
N ALA A 38 -3.39 -0.29 0.71
CA ALA A 38 -3.61 -1.71 0.55
C ALA A 38 -2.32 -2.51 0.80
N ALA A 39 -2.43 -3.63 1.52
CA ALA A 39 -1.30 -4.47 1.94
C ALA A 39 -0.40 -4.92 0.76
N SER A 40 -0.95 -5.11 -0.43
CA SER A 40 -0.20 -5.45 -1.65
C SER A 40 0.76 -4.34 -2.13
N LEU A 41 0.62 -3.11 -1.63
CA LEU A 41 1.49 -1.98 -1.95
C LEU A 41 2.69 -1.83 -1.00
N THR A 42 2.81 -2.69 0.02
CA THR A 42 3.81 -2.55 1.09
C THR A 42 5.22 -2.35 0.54
N ASP A 43 5.72 -3.27 -0.27
CA ASP A 43 7.13 -3.28 -0.71
C ASP A 43 7.46 -2.09 -1.60
N VAL A 44 6.54 -1.67 -2.45
CA VAL A 44 6.76 -0.55 -3.37
C VAL A 44 6.65 0.79 -2.67
N LEU A 45 5.70 0.96 -1.74
CA LEU A 45 5.54 2.22 -1.01
C LEU A 45 6.65 2.44 0.02
N GLN A 46 7.20 1.35 0.61
CA GLN A 46 8.40 1.42 1.45
C GLN A 46 9.64 1.88 0.68
N GLN A 47 9.69 1.69 -0.65
CA GLN A 47 10.74 2.24 -1.50
C GLN A 47 10.42 3.68 -1.98
N VAL A 48 9.17 3.96 -2.29
CA VAL A 48 8.73 5.28 -2.80
C VAL A 48 8.73 6.35 -1.71
N GLY A 49 8.32 6.01 -0.49
CA GLY A 49 8.23 6.96 0.64
C GLY A 49 9.54 7.69 0.94
N PRO A 50 10.67 6.99 1.12
CA PRO A 50 11.97 7.62 1.33
C PRO A 50 12.40 8.57 0.19
N LEU A 51 12.10 8.23 -1.07
CA LEU A 51 12.40 9.11 -2.21
C LEU A 51 11.60 10.40 -2.17
N TYR A 52 10.32 10.31 -1.81
CA TYR A 52 9.51 11.50 -1.60
C TYR A 52 10.03 12.36 -0.45
N THR A 53 10.34 11.72 0.69
CA THR A 53 10.90 12.41 1.86
C THR A 53 12.20 13.14 1.51
N GLN A 54 13.08 12.50 0.77
CA GLN A 54 14.35 13.11 0.32
C GLN A 54 14.12 14.33 -0.58
N GLN A 55 13.11 14.29 -1.43
CA GLN A 55 12.82 15.37 -2.38
C GLN A 55 12.05 16.53 -1.73
N SER A 56 11.13 16.24 -0.81
CA SER A 56 10.17 17.22 -0.28
C SER A 56 10.47 17.69 1.14
N ASN A 57 11.38 17.00 1.84
CA ASN A 57 11.61 17.14 3.28
C ASN A 57 10.35 16.90 4.13
N VAL A 58 9.37 16.13 3.61
CA VAL A 58 8.15 15.72 4.30
C VAL A 58 8.18 14.21 4.53
N PRO A 59 8.25 13.74 5.79
CA PRO A 59 8.24 12.30 6.08
C PRO A 59 6.89 11.67 5.69
N VAL A 60 6.91 10.39 5.28
CA VAL A 60 5.69 9.63 5.01
C VAL A 60 5.66 8.39 5.87
N LYS A 61 4.56 8.18 6.59
CA LYS A 61 4.27 6.96 7.36
C LYS A 61 3.14 6.19 6.69
N PHE A 62 3.29 4.88 6.63
CA PHE A 62 2.29 4.02 6.00
C PHE A 62 1.62 3.13 7.05
N SER A 63 0.30 2.93 6.88
CA SER A 63 -0.47 1.88 7.54
C SER A 63 -0.96 0.92 6.45
N PHE A 64 -0.55 -0.35 6.54
CA PHE A 64 -0.87 -1.36 5.55
C PHE A 64 -1.86 -2.39 6.10
N ALA A 65 -3.00 -2.54 5.42
CA ALA A 65 -4.01 -3.55 5.72
C ALA A 65 -4.87 -3.83 4.49
N ALA A 66 -5.92 -4.63 4.62
CA ALA A 66 -6.93 -4.70 3.57
C ALA A 66 -7.61 -3.33 3.39
N SER A 67 -7.94 -2.97 2.13
CA SER A 67 -8.62 -1.72 1.83
C SER A 67 -9.95 -1.58 2.60
N SER A 68 -10.64 -2.71 2.83
CA SER A 68 -11.85 -2.78 3.65
C SER A 68 -11.62 -2.33 5.10
N ALA A 69 -10.59 -2.87 5.74
CA ALA A 69 -10.25 -2.54 7.13
C ALA A 69 -9.85 -1.07 7.26
N LEU A 70 -9.00 -0.58 6.34
CA LEU A 70 -8.56 0.82 6.32
C LEU A 70 -9.72 1.79 6.09
N ALA A 71 -10.61 1.48 5.13
CA ALA A 71 -11.77 2.31 4.86
C ALA A 71 -12.71 2.40 6.07
N LYS A 72 -12.90 1.28 6.80
CA LYS A 72 -13.69 1.27 8.04
C LYS A 72 -13.02 2.01 9.18
N GLN A 73 -11.70 1.96 9.30
CA GLN A 73 -10.95 2.78 10.26
C GLN A 73 -11.11 4.27 9.97
N ILE A 74 -11.01 4.67 8.70
CA ILE A 74 -11.23 6.07 8.28
C ILE A 74 -12.66 6.51 8.62
N GLU A 75 -13.68 5.71 8.29
CA GLU A 75 -15.07 5.99 8.64
C GLU A 75 -15.27 6.16 10.16
N SER A 76 -14.52 5.40 10.95
CA SER A 76 -14.54 5.46 12.43
C SER A 76 -13.69 6.61 13.01
N GLY A 77 -13.15 7.49 12.17
CA GLY A 77 -12.41 8.68 12.60
C GLY A 77 -10.90 8.53 12.68
N ALA A 78 -10.33 7.43 12.18
CA ALA A 78 -8.88 7.30 12.11
C ALA A 78 -8.30 8.39 11.19
N GLN A 79 -7.27 9.08 11.69
CA GLN A 79 -6.58 10.12 10.94
C GLN A 79 -5.76 9.49 9.81
N ALA A 80 -6.00 9.92 8.60
CA ALA A 80 -5.21 9.58 7.42
C ALA A 80 -5.17 10.81 6.50
N ASP A 81 -4.06 10.99 5.78
CA ASP A 81 -3.92 12.05 4.78
C ASP A 81 -4.27 11.54 3.38
N ALA A 82 -3.93 10.30 3.06
CA ALA A 82 -4.25 9.67 1.79
C ALA A 82 -4.71 8.22 1.97
N PHE A 83 -5.54 7.77 1.04
CA PHE A 83 -5.99 6.39 0.94
C PHE A 83 -5.67 5.81 -0.43
N LEU A 84 -5.02 4.63 -0.45
CA LEU A 84 -4.67 3.88 -1.64
C LEU A 84 -5.34 2.50 -1.56
N SER A 85 -6.41 2.32 -2.33
CA SER A 85 -7.20 1.08 -2.32
C SER A 85 -6.71 0.08 -3.38
N ALA A 86 -7.00 -1.21 -3.17
CA ALA A 86 -6.78 -2.28 -4.15
C ALA A 86 -8.06 -2.62 -4.94
N ASP A 87 -9.12 -1.85 -4.78
CA ASP A 87 -10.34 -1.90 -5.57
C ASP A 87 -11.05 -0.55 -5.60
N GLN A 88 -11.99 -0.41 -6.54
CA GLN A 88 -12.83 0.78 -6.67
C GLN A 88 -13.89 0.87 -5.57
N ASP A 89 -14.39 -0.28 -5.09
CA ASP A 89 -15.54 -0.31 -4.18
C ASP A 89 -15.24 0.39 -2.85
N TRP A 90 -14.07 0.14 -2.26
CA TRP A 90 -13.68 0.80 -1.01
C TRP A 90 -13.32 2.28 -1.19
N MET A 91 -12.86 2.66 -2.37
CA MET A 91 -12.70 4.08 -2.72
C MET A 91 -14.07 4.76 -2.91
N ASN A 92 -15.02 4.10 -3.61
CA ASN A 92 -16.40 4.57 -3.73
C ASN A 92 -17.05 4.72 -2.35
N TYR A 93 -16.86 3.72 -1.49
CA TYR A 93 -17.37 3.73 -0.12
C TYR A 93 -17.00 4.99 0.67
N LEU A 94 -15.73 5.41 0.59
CA LEU A 94 -15.27 6.64 1.24
C LEU A 94 -15.75 7.91 0.52
N GLN A 95 -15.83 7.87 -0.80
CA GLN A 95 -16.31 8.99 -1.62
C GLN A 95 -17.78 9.31 -1.33
N GLU A 96 -18.64 8.30 -1.29
CA GLU A 96 -20.06 8.43 -0.95
C GLU A 96 -20.28 9.04 0.43
N ARG A 97 -19.37 8.77 1.35
CA ARG A 97 -19.34 9.34 2.72
C ARG A 97 -18.68 10.70 2.80
N LYS A 98 -18.23 11.25 1.65
CA LYS A 98 -17.55 12.56 1.57
C LYS A 98 -16.29 12.62 2.42
N LEU A 99 -15.58 11.50 2.57
CA LEU A 99 -14.36 11.40 3.37
C LEU A 99 -13.08 11.65 2.54
N ILE A 100 -13.19 11.67 1.21
CA ILE A 100 -12.07 11.97 0.31
C ILE A 100 -12.31 13.26 -0.49
N LYS A 101 -11.24 13.94 -0.88
CA LYS A 101 -11.26 15.03 -1.86
C LYS A 101 -11.47 14.43 -3.25
N ALA A 102 -12.69 14.43 -3.76
CA ALA A 102 -13.07 13.78 -5.02
C ALA A 102 -12.19 14.23 -6.21
N GLY A 103 -11.81 15.49 -6.27
CA GLY A 103 -10.94 16.04 -7.32
C GLY A 103 -9.50 15.50 -7.31
N THR A 104 -9.07 14.79 -6.24
CA THR A 104 -7.76 14.15 -6.13
C THR A 104 -7.78 12.66 -6.47
N ARG A 105 -8.98 12.07 -6.60
CA ARG A 105 -9.13 10.65 -6.92
C ARG A 105 -8.65 10.36 -8.33
N SER A 106 -7.86 9.32 -8.46
CA SER A 106 -7.38 8.85 -9.76
C SER A 106 -6.87 7.42 -9.68
N ASP A 107 -6.95 6.69 -10.77
CA ASP A 107 -6.40 5.33 -10.87
C ASP A 107 -4.89 5.41 -11.08
N LEU A 108 -4.13 4.75 -10.21
CA LEU A 108 -2.67 4.78 -10.22
C LEU A 108 -2.07 3.55 -10.88
N LEU A 109 -2.50 2.36 -10.44
CA LEU A 109 -1.90 1.08 -10.81
C LEU A 109 -2.94 0.06 -11.23
N GLY A 110 -2.52 -0.90 -12.06
CA GLY A 110 -3.22 -2.12 -12.35
C GLY A 110 -2.44 -3.34 -11.87
N ASN A 111 -3.14 -4.50 -11.75
CA ASN A 111 -2.55 -5.77 -11.33
C ASN A 111 -3.23 -6.96 -12.03
N ARG A 112 -2.76 -8.16 -11.75
CA ARG A 112 -3.34 -9.41 -12.26
C ARG A 112 -3.59 -10.39 -11.11
N LEU A 113 -4.62 -11.21 -11.23
CA LEU A 113 -4.94 -12.26 -10.27
C LEU A 113 -4.24 -13.56 -10.67
N VAL A 114 -3.63 -14.25 -9.70
CA VAL A 114 -2.89 -15.49 -9.91
C VAL A 114 -3.30 -16.56 -8.90
N LEU A 115 -3.26 -17.81 -9.36
CA LEU A 115 -3.28 -18.99 -8.52
C LEU A 115 -1.83 -19.35 -8.16
N ILE A 116 -1.55 -19.50 -6.87
CA ILE A 116 -0.22 -19.86 -6.36
C ILE A 116 -0.26 -21.17 -5.60
N ALA A 117 0.89 -21.82 -5.51
CA ALA A 117 1.14 -22.97 -4.67
C ALA A 117 2.50 -22.81 -3.95
N PRO A 118 2.80 -23.59 -2.90
CA PRO A 118 4.14 -23.66 -2.33
C PRO A 118 5.20 -23.95 -3.41
N LYS A 119 6.40 -23.41 -3.26
CA LYS A 119 7.50 -23.48 -4.25
C LYS A 119 7.74 -24.89 -4.77
N ASP A 120 7.78 -25.88 -3.86
CA ASP A 120 8.10 -27.27 -4.19
C ASP A 120 6.87 -28.10 -4.62
N SER A 121 5.68 -27.51 -4.62
CA SER A 121 4.45 -28.16 -5.06
C SER A 121 4.54 -28.58 -6.53
N LYS A 122 4.04 -29.77 -6.84
CA LYS A 122 3.93 -30.30 -8.20
C LYS A 122 2.54 -30.09 -8.84
N ILE A 123 1.65 -29.39 -8.13
CA ILE A 123 0.30 -29.10 -8.65
C ILE A 123 0.43 -28.31 -9.96
N THR A 124 -0.17 -28.82 -11.01
CA THR A 124 -0.35 -28.13 -12.29
C THR A 124 -1.84 -28.01 -12.56
N LEU A 125 -2.30 -26.83 -12.91
CA LEU A 125 -3.71 -26.56 -13.21
C LEU A 125 -3.79 -25.43 -14.23
N LYS A 126 -4.66 -25.58 -15.23
CA LYS A 126 -5.02 -24.52 -16.14
C LYS A 126 -6.35 -23.91 -15.69
N LEU A 127 -6.36 -22.61 -15.42
CA LEU A 127 -7.56 -21.88 -15.00
C LEU A 127 -8.47 -21.62 -16.21
N GLN A 128 -9.50 -22.41 -16.29
CA GLN A 128 -10.56 -22.33 -17.30
C GLN A 128 -11.88 -22.78 -16.70
N LYS A 129 -12.95 -22.59 -17.43
CA LYS A 129 -14.29 -23.02 -17.02
C LYS A 129 -14.29 -24.52 -16.70
N GLY A 130 -14.79 -24.87 -15.50
CA GLY A 130 -14.86 -26.24 -15.03
C GLY A 130 -13.52 -26.91 -14.70
N ALA A 131 -12.43 -26.13 -14.52
CA ALA A 131 -11.13 -26.68 -14.14
C ALA A 131 -11.22 -27.51 -12.85
N PRO A 132 -10.44 -28.61 -12.70
CA PRO A 132 -10.52 -29.50 -11.53
C PRO A 132 -9.85 -28.92 -10.27
N LEU A 133 -10.19 -27.67 -9.90
CA LEU A 133 -9.58 -26.95 -8.80
C LEU A 133 -9.80 -27.66 -7.45
N LEU A 134 -11.02 -28.17 -7.22
CA LEU A 134 -11.33 -28.92 -5.99
C LEU A 134 -10.47 -30.19 -5.87
N ALA A 135 -10.29 -30.92 -6.97
CA ALA A 135 -9.42 -32.10 -6.99
C ALA A 135 -7.96 -31.74 -6.74
N ALA A 136 -7.48 -30.61 -7.28
CA ALA A 136 -6.14 -30.10 -7.05
C ALA A 136 -5.87 -29.72 -5.58
N LEU A 137 -6.89 -29.30 -4.82
CA LEU A 137 -6.79 -29.07 -3.38
C LEU A 137 -6.60 -30.35 -2.58
N GLY A 138 -7.01 -31.51 -3.12
CA GLY A 138 -7.03 -32.77 -2.40
C GLY A 138 -8.18 -32.86 -1.36
N PRO A 139 -8.26 -33.97 -0.60
CA PRO A 139 -9.44 -34.26 0.24
C PRO A 139 -9.65 -33.24 1.36
N ASN A 140 -8.61 -32.75 1.98
CA ASN A 140 -8.67 -31.84 3.13
C ASN A 140 -8.07 -30.45 2.87
N GLY A 141 -7.49 -30.22 1.68
CA GLY A 141 -6.86 -28.96 1.35
C GLY A 141 -7.86 -27.80 1.25
N ARG A 142 -7.42 -26.60 1.57
CA ARG A 142 -8.18 -25.37 1.48
C ARG A 142 -7.48 -24.37 0.58
N LEU A 143 -8.25 -23.52 -0.08
CA LEU A 143 -7.77 -22.44 -0.92
C LEU A 143 -7.64 -21.16 -0.10
N SER A 144 -6.44 -20.60 0.00
CA SER A 144 -6.22 -19.35 0.70
C SER A 144 -6.49 -18.15 -0.20
N THR A 145 -7.27 -17.18 0.28
CA THR A 145 -7.43 -15.86 -0.35
C THR A 145 -7.96 -14.88 0.69
N GLY A 146 -8.04 -13.59 0.37
CA GLY A 146 -8.71 -12.62 1.22
C GLY A 146 -10.19 -12.98 1.42
N ASP A 147 -10.81 -12.48 2.49
CA ASP A 147 -12.24 -12.70 2.71
C ASP A 147 -13.05 -12.24 1.47
N PRO A 148 -13.83 -13.13 0.83
CA PRO A 148 -14.52 -12.86 -0.44
C PRO A 148 -15.68 -11.87 -0.31
N ASP A 149 -16.11 -11.56 0.90
CA ASP A 149 -17.22 -10.65 1.13
C ASP A 149 -16.74 -9.21 1.40
N SER A 150 -15.44 -9.02 1.71
CA SER A 150 -14.92 -7.70 2.10
C SER A 150 -13.55 -7.35 1.51
N VAL A 151 -12.60 -8.28 1.50
CA VAL A 151 -11.20 -8.02 1.10
C VAL A 151 -11.08 -7.97 -0.43
N PRO A 152 -10.44 -6.94 -1.03
CA PRO A 152 -10.39 -6.78 -2.48
C PRO A 152 -9.96 -8.03 -3.26
N VAL A 153 -8.84 -8.66 -2.91
CA VAL A 153 -8.38 -9.88 -3.60
C VAL A 153 -9.41 -11.03 -3.51
N GLY A 154 -10.09 -11.15 -2.37
CA GLY A 154 -11.14 -12.15 -2.16
C GLY A 154 -12.37 -11.89 -3.03
N LYS A 155 -12.78 -10.62 -3.17
CA LYS A 155 -13.88 -10.20 -4.05
C LYS A 155 -13.56 -10.50 -5.52
N TYR A 156 -12.34 -10.17 -5.98
CA TYR A 156 -11.89 -10.54 -7.31
C TYR A 156 -11.84 -12.06 -7.51
N ALA A 157 -11.32 -12.79 -6.51
CA ALA A 157 -11.27 -14.26 -6.54
C ALA A 157 -12.66 -14.89 -6.64
N LYS A 158 -13.63 -14.41 -5.83
CA LYS A 158 -15.02 -14.88 -5.88
C LYS A 158 -15.65 -14.66 -7.26
N THR A 159 -15.49 -13.46 -7.81
CA THR A 159 -16.00 -13.13 -9.15
C THR A 159 -15.35 -14.02 -10.22
N ALA A 160 -14.02 -14.14 -10.19
CA ALA A 160 -13.29 -14.95 -11.17
C ALA A 160 -13.67 -16.43 -11.10
N LEU A 161 -13.75 -17.00 -9.90
CA LEU A 161 -14.18 -18.39 -9.69
C LEU A 161 -15.63 -18.62 -10.12
N SER A 162 -16.52 -17.66 -9.87
CA SER A 162 -17.93 -17.74 -10.31
C SER A 162 -18.05 -17.76 -11.84
N ASN A 163 -17.33 -16.87 -12.53
CA ASN A 163 -17.35 -16.80 -13.99
C ASN A 163 -16.67 -18.01 -14.66
N LEU A 164 -15.85 -18.74 -13.91
CA LEU A 164 -15.24 -20.00 -14.34
C LEU A 164 -16.04 -21.24 -13.90
N ASP A 165 -17.23 -21.09 -13.31
CA ASP A 165 -18.07 -22.15 -12.73
C ASP A 165 -17.35 -22.98 -11.63
N LEU A 166 -16.41 -22.38 -10.91
CA LEU A 166 -15.61 -23.04 -9.87
C LEU A 166 -16.09 -22.71 -8.45
N TRP A 167 -16.76 -21.57 -8.26
CA TRP A 167 -17.12 -21.04 -6.94
C TRP A 167 -17.92 -22.02 -6.08
N PRO A 168 -19.00 -22.68 -6.57
CA PRO A 168 -19.83 -23.56 -5.73
C PRO A 168 -19.05 -24.72 -5.10
N SER A 169 -18.00 -25.21 -5.78
CA SER A 169 -17.16 -26.30 -5.29
C SER A 169 -16.10 -25.86 -4.29
N ILE A 170 -15.75 -24.56 -4.28
CA ILE A 170 -14.63 -24.00 -3.51
C ILE A 170 -15.07 -23.20 -2.30
N GLU A 171 -16.27 -22.62 -2.32
CA GLU A 171 -16.76 -21.67 -1.31
C GLU A 171 -16.56 -22.19 0.15
N ARG A 172 -16.86 -23.46 0.40
CA ARG A 172 -16.70 -24.09 1.71
C ARG A 172 -15.29 -24.57 2.02
N ARG A 173 -14.38 -24.42 1.05
CA ARG A 173 -12.99 -24.88 1.12
C ARG A 173 -12.00 -23.70 1.19
N LEU A 174 -12.47 -22.53 1.60
CA LEU A 174 -11.63 -21.34 1.75
C LEU A 174 -10.96 -21.26 3.11
N VAL A 175 -9.74 -20.76 3.13
CA VAL A 175 -9.16 -20.03 4.27
C VAL A 175 -9.31 -18.55 3.95
N ARG A 176 -10.15 -17.87 4.68
CA ARG A 176 -10.44 -16.45 4.52
C ARG A 176 -9.41 -15.63 5.31
N ALA A 177 -8.54 -14.95 4.63
CA ALA A 177 -7.50 -14.15 5.23
C ALA A 177 -7.94 -12.68 5.38
N ASP A 178 -7.39 -12.01 6.39
CA ASP A 178 -7.68 -10.60 6.67
C ASP A 178 -7.17 -9.66 5.57
N ASN A 179 -6.15 -10.06 4.81
CA ASN A 179 -5.64 -9.35 3.64
C ASN A 179 -4.84 -10.30 2.73
N VAL A 180 -4.42 -9.80 1.56
CA VAL A 180 -3.70 -10.61 0.56
C VAL A 180 -2.34 -11.13 1.05
N ARG A 181 -1.63 -10.38 1.91
CA ARG A 181 -0.32 -10.80 2.43
C ARG A 181 -0.46 -11.95 3.45
N VAL A 182 -1.51 -11.95 4.25
CA VAL A 182 -1.85 -13.09 5.10
C VAL A 182 -2.23 -14.30 4.26
N ALA A 183 -3.03 -14.10 3.18
CA ALA A 183 -3.36 -15.19 2.26
C ALA A 183 -2.12 -15.80 1.61
N LEU A 184 -1.17 -14.98 1.16
CA LEU A 184 0.12 -15.39 0.62
C LEU A 184 0.93 -16.22 1.62
N MET A 185 0.99 -15.77 2.87
CA MET A 185 1.76 -16.43 3.92
C MET A 185 1.24 -17.84 4.26
N TYR A 186 -0.06 -18.09 4.21
CA TYR A 186 -0.61 -19.44 4.40
C TYR A 186 -0.09 -20.42 3.34
N VAL A 187 0.06 -19.96 2.09
CA VAL A 187 0.63 -20.78 1.02
C VAL A 187 2.15 -20.91 1.17
N ALA A 188 2.84 -19.83 1.45
CA ALA A 188 4.30 -19.84 1.62
C ALA A 188 4.78 -20.78 2.74
N ARG A 189 3.96 -20.94 3.81
CA ARG A 189 4.23 -21.84 4.93
C ARG A 189 3.72 -23.27 4.71
N GLY A 190 3.06 -23.54 3.57
CA GLY A 190 2.48 -24.86 3.29
C GLY A 190 1.20 -25.17 4.08
N GLU A 191 0.61 -24.17 4.75
CA GLU A 191 -0.66 -24.31 5.50
C GLU A 191 -1.87 -24.39 4.56
N ALA A 192 -1.72 -23.87 3.33
CA ALA A 192 -2.68 -24.01 2.25
C ALA A 192 -1.98 -24.53 0.98
N PRO A 193 -2.49 -25.60 0.33
CA PRO A 193 -1.88 -26.15 -0.88
C PRO A 193 -1.98 -25.23 -2.10
N LEU A 194 -2.97 -24.32 -2.12
CA LEU A 194 -3.20 -23.33 -3.15
C LEU A 194 -3.69 -22.03 -2.54
N GLY A 195 -3.42 -20.92 -3.23
CA GLY A 195 -3.96 -19.60 -2.88
C GLY A 195 -4.21 -18.73 -4.09
N ILE A 196 -5.06 -17.71 -3.90
CA ILE A 196 -5.31 -16.67 -4.91
C ILE A 196 -4.85 -15.35 -4.34
N VAL A 197 -3.88 -14.72 -5.03
CA VAL A 197 -3.25 -13.45 -4.67
C VAL A 197 -3.03 -12.61 -5.93
N TYR A 198 -2.47 -11.41 -5.79
CA TYR A 198 -2.05 -10.66 -6.97
C TYR A 198 -0.67 -11.14 -7.47
N ALA A 199 -0.41 -10.93 -8.75
CA ALA A 199 0.86 -11.33 -9.38
C ALA A 199 2.07 -10.66 -8.70
N THR A 200 1.91 -9.41 -8.27
CA THR A 200 2.97 -8.67 -7.55
C THR A 200 3.26 -9.23 -6.17
N ASP A 201 2.25 -9.76 -5.46
CA ASP A 201 2.46 -10.43 -4.16
C ASP A 201 3.23 -11.76 -4.36
N ALA A 202 2.88 -12.52 -5.39
CA ALA A 202 3.59 -13.75 -5.71
C ALA A 202 5.06 -13.49 -6.09
N ALA A 203 5.33 -12.37 -6.76
CA ALA A 203 6.68 -12.03 -7.22
C ALA A 203 7.67 -11.70 -6.10
N VAL A 204 7.19 -11.25 -4.94
CA VAL A 204 8.05 -10.88 -3.79
C VAL A 204 8.22 -12.02 -2.78
N GLU A 205 7.52 -13.15 -2.94
CA GLU A 205 7.59 -14.27 -2.00
C GLU A 205 8.26 -15.50 -2.65
N PRO A 206 9.53 -15.77 -2.32
CA PRO A 206 10.28 -16.86 -2.95
C PRO A 206 9.81 -18.28 -2.56
N GLN A 207 8.98 -18.42 -1.52
CA GLN A 207 8.45 -19.71 -1.07
C GLN A 207 7.17 -20.13 -1.81
N VAL A 208 6.69 -19.30 -2.74
CA VAL A 208 5.58 -19.67 -3.61
C VAL A 208 5.97 -19.68 -5.07
N ARG A 209 5.15 -20.33 -5.88
CA ARG A 209 5.21 -20.25 -7.34
C ARG A 209 3.83 -20.00 -7.92
N VAL A 210 3.78 -19.30 -9.03
CA VAL A 210 2.54 -19.13 -9.81
C VAL A 210 2.23 -20.47 -10.49
N VAL A 211 1.00 -20.96 -10.29
CA VAL A 211 0.45 -22.14 -10.97
C VAL A 211 -0.15 -21.73 -12.30
N ASP A 212 -1.04 -20.71 -12.29
CA ASP A 212 -1.61 -20.14 -13.50
C ASP A 212 -2.13 -18.71 -13.25
N LEU A 213 -2.36 -17.97 -14.33
CA LEU A 213 -3.00 -16.65 -14.33
C LEU A 213 -4.50 -16.82 -14.53
N PHE A 214 -5.30 -16.03 -13.78
CA PHE A 214 -6.72 -15.92 -14.07
C PHE A 214 -6.95 -15.21 -15.42
N PRO A 215 -7.84 -15.71 -16.28
CA PRO A 215 -8.23 -15.02 -17.51
C PRO A 215 -8.72 -13.59 -17.18
N ALA A 216 -8.26 -12.60 -17.94
CA ALA A 216 -8.67 -11.21 -17.72
C ALA A 216 -10.20 -11.01 -17.84
N SER A 217 -10.85 -11.84 -18.63
CA SER A 217 -12.33 -11.85 -18.78
C SER A 217 -13.07 -12.45 -17.57
N SER A 218 -12.37 -13.08 -16.62
CA SER A 218 -13.00 -13.73 -15.46
C SER A 218 -13.36 -12.75 -14.33
N HIS A 219 -12.84 -11.54 -14.35
CA HIS A 219 -13.12 -10.50 -13.35
C HIS A 219 -12.95 -9.10 -13.94
N ALA A 220 -13.46 -8.07 -13.28
CA ALA A 220 -13.20 -6.69 -13.65
C ALA A 220 -11.70 -6.37 -13.57
N PRO A 221 -11.17 -5.41 -14.35
CA PRO A 221 -9.80 -4.96 -14.24
C PRO A 221 -9.44 -4.60 -12.78
N ILE A 222 -8.31 -5.12 -12.29
CA ILE A 222 -7.81 -4.80 -10.96
C ILE A 222 -7.14 -3.44 -11.05
N THR A 223 -7.69 -2.46 -10.33
CA THR A 223 -7.16 -1.09 -10.28
C THR A 223 -6.92 -0.66 -8.86
N TYR A 224 -5.90 0.19 -8.68
CA TYR A 224 -5.57 0.82 -7.40
C TYR A 224 -5.86 2.31 -7.48
N PRO A 225 -7.06 2.73 -7.09
CA PRO A 225 -7.38 4.14 -6.96
C PRO A 225 -6.68 4.76 -5.75
N VAL A 226 -6.31 6.04 -5.89
CA VAL A 226 -5.72 6.85 -4.82
C VAL A 226 -6.51 8.13 -4.65
N ALA A 227 -6.59 8.65 -3.42
CA ALA A 227 -7.20 9.93 -3.13
C ALA A 227 -6.63 10.54 -1.85
N ALA A 228 -6.64 11.89 -1.76
CA ALA A 228 -6.42 12.61 -0.52
C ALA A 228 -7.70 12.60 0.33
N MET A 229 -7.54 12.58 1.65
CA MET A 229 -8.65 12.74 2.58
C MET A 229 -9.13 14.18 2.60
N THR A 230 -10.38 14.42 3.02
CA THR A 230 -10.96 15.79 3.07
C THR A 230 -10.20 16.73 3.99
N SER A 231 -9.58 16.21 5.04
CA SER A 231 -8.74 16.96 6.00
C SER A 231 -7.29 17.12 5.55
N ALA A 232 -6.87 16.48 4.43
CA ALA A 232 -5.50 16.44 4.01
C ALA A 232 -4.93 17.79 3.59
N SER A 233 -3.65 17.99 3.84
CA SER A 233 -2.88 19.19 3.47
C SER A 233 -2.51 19.22 1.97
N SER A 234 -1.90 20.32 1.52
CA SER A 234 -1.34 20.46 0.17
C SER A 234 -0.15 19.53 -0.06
N GLU A 235 0.59 19.17 1.00
CA GLU A 235 1.68 18.19 0.96
C GLU A 235 1.20 16.82 0.52
N THR A 236 -0.02 16.44 0.91
CA THR A 236 -0.66 15.19 0.48
C THR A 236 -0.90 15.16 -1.03
N GLU A 237 -1.41 16.24 -1.60
CA GLU A 237 -1.61 16.34 -3.05
C GLU A 237 -0.26 16.28 -3.80
N SER A 238 0.78 16.91 -3.23
CA SER A 238 2.15 16.81 -3.74
C SER A 238 2.68 15.37 -3.71
N PHE A 239 2.40 14.61 -2.64
CA PHE A 239 2.72 13.19 -2.55
C PHE A 239 1.97 12.37 -3.59
N LEU A 240 0.65 12.57 -3.76
CA LEU A 240 -0.14 11.88 -4.79
C LEU A 240 0.39 12.17 -6.22
N LYS A 241 0.83 13.41 -6.47
CA LYS A 241 1.51 13.77 -7.73
C LYS A 241 2.84 13.05 -7.87
N PHE A 242 3.63 12.94 -6.78
CA PHE A 242 4.90 12.24 -6.78
C PHE A 242 4.75 10.75 -7.11
N LEU A 243 3.68 10.08 -6.66
CA LEU A 243 3.38 8.69 -7.04
C LEU A 243 3.30 8.48 -8.57
N ARG A 244 3.11 9.55 -9.34
CA ARG A 244 3.08 9.55 -10.82
C ARG A 244 4.40 9.99 -11.45
N SER A 245 5.42 10.31 -10.65
CA SER A 245 6.75 10.70 -11.14
C SER A 245 7.45 9.54 -11.85
N HIS A 246 8.45 9.87 -12.65
CA HIS A 246 9.29 8.85 -13.32
C HIS A 246 9.94 7.89 -12.31
N ALA A 247 10.42 8.41 -11.17
CA ALA A 247 11.06 7.61 -10.12
C ALA A 247 10.09 6.58 -9.49
N ALA A 248 8.88 7.02 -9.11
CA ALA A 248 7.88 6.13 -8.54
C ALA A 248 7.37 5.11 -9.58
N ARG A 249 7.12 5.54 -10.82
CA ARG A 249 6.71 4.65 -11.93
C ARG A 249 7.72 3.55 -12.19
N ALA A 250 9.02 3.85 -12.15
CA ALA A 250 10.08 2.86 -12.33
C ALA A 250 10.01 1.76 -11.26
N ILE A 251 9.76 2.12 -9.99
CA ILE A 251 9.61 1.17 -8.89
C ILE A 251 8.37 0.30 -9.09
N PHE A 252 7.22 0.90 -9.41
CA PHE A 252 5.98 0.16 -9.65
C PHE A 252 6.10 -0.82 -10.81
N THR A 253 6.67 -0.38 -11.94
CA THR A 253 6.88 -1.23 -13.11
C THR A 253 7.83 -2.38 -12.82
N LYS A 254 8.94 -2.11 -12.12
CA LYS A 254 9.91 -3.14 -11.71
C LYS A 254 9.28 -4.20 -10.81
N ALA A 255 8.33 -3.81 -9.95
CA ALA A 255 7.59 -4.72 -9.08
C ALA A 255 6.46 -5.49 -9.80
N GLY A 256 6.22 -5.23 -11.09
CA GLY A 256 5.23 -5.94 -11.90
C GLY A 256 3.84 -5.32 -11.94
N PHE A 257 3.65 -4.12 -11.37
CA PHE A 257 2.40 -3.36 -11.54
C PHE A 257 2.31 -2.78 -12.95
N THR A 258 1.09 -2.67 -13.46
CA THR A 258 0.80 -1.84 -14.63
C THR A 258 0.61 -0.41 -14.15
N VAL A 259 1.39 0.54 -14.64
CA VAL A 259 1.19 1.96 -14.32
C VAL A 259 0.13 2.54 -15.25
N LEU A 260 -0.94 3.08 -14.66
CA LEU A 260 -2.04 3.66 -15.43
C LEU A 260 -1.77 5.15 -15.73
N SER A 261 -2.06 5.57 -16.96
CA SER A 261 -2.13 6.99 -17.31
C SER A 261 -3.39 7.54 -16.63
N GLY A 262 -3.23 8.50 -15.73
CA GLY A 262 -4.33 9.00 -14.89
C GLY A 262 -5.36 9.86 -15.65
N ASP A 263 -5.83 9.43 -16.78
CA ASP A 263 -7.01 10.00 -17.40
C ASP A 263 -8.22 9.56 -16.56
N ASN A 264 -8.71 10.52 -15.77
CA ASN A 264 -10.05 10.43 -15.20
C ASN A 264 -10.99 10.24 -16.37
N GLY A 265 -11.47 9.00 -16.57
CA GLY A 265 -12.52 8.72 -17.53
C GLY A 265 -13.76 9.55 -17.21
N THR A 266 -13.76 10.78 -17.63
CA THR A 266 -14.97 11.58 -17.82
C THR A 266 -15.55 11.06 -19.12
N THR A 267 -16.18 9.88 -19.11
CA THR A 267 -17.21 9.59 -20.08
C THR A 267 -18.37 10.48 -19.71
N ALA A 268 -18.38 11.69 -20.29
CA ALA A 268 -19.62 12.42 -20.49
C ALA A 268 -20.54 11.54 -21.33
N ASN A 269 -21.67 11.21 -20.80
CA ASN A 269 -22.92 11.00 -21.53
C ASN A 269 -24.04 11.52 -20.66
#